data_5439b0a90e1ab495b3f8c9221a7b3fb2
#
_entry.id   5439b0a90e1ab495b3f8c9221a7b3fb2
#
_cell.length_a   1.000
_cell.length_b   1.000
_cell.length_c   1.000
_cell.angle_alpha   90.00
_cell.angle_beta   90.00
_cell.angle_gamma   90.00
#
_symmetry.space_group_name_H-M   'P 1'
#
loop_
_entity.id
_entity.type
_entity.pdbx_description
1 polymer ?
#
loop_
_entity_poly.entity_id
_entity_poly.type
_entity_poly.pdbx_seq_one_letter_code
_entity_poly.pdbx_strand_id
1 'polypeptide(L)'
;MKSRLDLLFVKRLAAVVITIFFISSCKKEIDKQATPTEEFATAANQSQGHLQQTKTFSAEVAQKWQDLQLRILRTPTTVNPFGRHGHRYFAYCGVALYESVVPGMPSYQSLQGQLTDMPGMPSTEAGKAYHWPTSANAALAYMNKHFFTLANTSAANLASMDSLENALNSEYESQLNAGTFERSKDFGRTVAERVFEWSTTDGSNHANDPYTPNGGVGSWTNTAPNPVGIAEPYWSNNRPFVQGSDIGTASPLPPSYSTDPSSAYYAMVKEVYDVSQTLTPEQTATALYYRDSPGFPQATNYISTFSQVMHIENPQLDFYALAHAKTGIAFAEAMINCWKIKYTLLQDRPTRYIRNVLGHTTWSPLIAMPPHPEFPSAHSQMAGAVSAVLTSLLGDNYHFTLHTYDYLGMAPRTYNSFNDMAVDVGRARVYAGLHYTYSCVQGKNQGERIAEKVLSMLKFKKE
;
A
#
# COMPACT_ATOMS: atom_id res chain seq x y z
N MET A 1 -25.41 -60.92 -29.49
CA MET A 1 -24.79 -62.26 -29.56
C MET A 1 -23.33 -62.04 -29.24
N LYS A 2 -22.89 -62.38 -28.06
CA LYS A 2 -22.01 -63.51 -27.69
C LYS A 2 -20.69 -63.40 -28.45
N SER A 3 -19.49 -63.44 -27.89
CA SER A 3 -18.99 -63.94 -26.59
C SER A 3 -17.46 -63.73 -26.57
N ARG A 4 -16.94 -63.40 -25.38
CA ARG A 4 -15.98 -64.20 -24.59
C ARG A 4 -14.54 -64.30 -25.13
N LEU A 5 -13.61 -63.84 -24.27
CA LEU A 5 -12.65 -64.58 -23.41
C LEU A 5 -11.52 -65.28 -24.22
N ASP A 6 -10.27 -65.27 -23.88
CA ASP A 6 -9.46 -65.47 -22.64
C ASP A 6 -7.99 -65.17 -22.96
N LEU A 7 -7.26 -64.56 -22.10
CA LEU A 7 -6.24 -65.03 -21.14
C LEU A 7 -5.14 -65.99 -21.71
N LEU A 8 -3.88 -65.60 -21.67
CA LEU A 8 -2.79 -66.33 -20.97
C LEU A 8 -1.38 -65.82 -21.32
N PHE A 9 -0.72 -65.39 -20.26
CA PHE A 9 0.70 -65.58 -19.91
C PHE A 9 1.70 -66.04 -20.97
N VAL A 10 2.88 -65.32 -21.08
CA VAL A 10 4.22 -65.90 -20.81
C VAL A 10 5.27 -64.78 -20.63
N LYS A 11 6.08 -64.91 -19.60
CA LYS A 11 7.25 -64.16 -19.23
C LYS A 11 8.35 -64.24 -20.28
N ARG A 12 9.06 -63.14 -20.55
CA ARG A 12 10.52 -63.18 -20.82
C ARG A 12 11.21 -61.91 -20.37
N LEU A 13 12.19 -62.10 -19.52
CA LEU A 13 13.22 -61.18 -19.07
C LEU A 13 14.05 -60.63 -20.26
N ALA A 14 14.21 -59.34 -20.35
CA ALA A 14 15.35 -58.72 -21.09
C ALA A 14 15.81 -57.53 -20.28
N ALA A 15 17.03 -57.61 -19.79
CA ALA A 15 17.75 -56.51 -19.13
C ALA A 15 18.05 -55.42 -20.12
N VAL A 16 17.59 -54.20 -19.84
CA VAL A 16 18.05 -52.99 -20.53
C VAL A 16 18.78 -52.13 -19.50
N VAL A 17 20.07 -51.96 -19.70
CA VAL A 17 20.91 -51.03 -18.93
C VAL A 17 20.48 -49.63 -19.31
N ILE A 18 19.85 -48.93 -18.37
CA ILE A 18 19.55 -47.50 -18.51
C ILE A 18 20.64 -46.71 -17.78
N THR A 19 21.49 -46.07 -18.57
CA THR A 19 22.46 -45.10 -18.11
C THR A 19 21.69 -43.85 -17.59
N ILE A 20 21.62 -43.67 -16.28
CA ILE A 20 21.00 -42.50 -15.64
C ILE A 20 22.03 -41.36 -15.70
N PHE A 21 21.76 -40.38 -16.54
CA PHE A 21 22.40 -39.07 -16.45
C PHE A 21 21.83 -38.33 -15.22
N PHE A 22 22.63 -38.19 -14.17
CA PHE A 22 22.37 -37.29 -13.10
C PHE A 22 22.48 -35.85 -13.58
N ILE A 23 21.35 -35.21 -13.84
CA ILE A 23 21.28 -33.75 -13.89
C ILE A 23 21.19 -33.29 -12.45
N SER A 24 22.31 -32.82 -11.91
CA SER A 24 22.39 -32.16 -10.61
C SER A 24 21.66 -30.83 -10.69
N SER A 25 20.38 -30.84 -10.35
CA SER A 25 19.63 -29.63 -10.06
C SER A 25 19.96 -29.22 -8.63
N CYS A 26 20.77 -28.17 -8.48
CA CYS A 26 20.98 -27.53 -7.18
C CYS A 26 19.65 -26.93 -6.70
N LYS A 27 18.86 -27.74 -6.01
CA LYS A 27 17.88 -27.20 -5.07
C LYS A 27 18.64 -26.64 -3.88
N LYS A 28 18.62 -25.33 -3.74
CA LYS A 28 19.00 -24.68 -2.50
C LYS A 28 18.01 -25.16 -1.44
N GLU A 29 18.41 -26.13 -0.64
CA GLU A 29 17.69 -26.43 0.59
C GLU A 29 17.76 -25.21 1.48
N ILE A 30 16.62 -24.58 1.71
CA ILE A 30 16.46 -23.63 2.79
C ILE A 30 16.47 -24.46 4.05
N ASP A 31 17.57 -24.42 4.79
CA ASP A 31 17.64 -24.94 6.15
C ASP A 31 16.45 -24.36 6.93
N LYS A 32 15.48 -25.22 7.21
CA LYS A 32 14.46 -24.93 8.22
C LYS A 32 15.18 -24.86 9.55
N GLN A 33 15.58 -23.67 9.94
CA GLN A 33 16.04 -23.41 11.28
C GLN A 33 14.96 -23.88 12.26
N ALA A 34 15.34 -24.80 13.13
CA ALA A 34 14.47 -25.34 14.15
C ALA A 34 13.84 -24.21 14.97
N THR A 35 12.53 -24.28 15.18
CA THR A 35 11.80 -23.43 16.12
C THR A 35 12.55 -23.44 17.46
N PRO A 36 12.88 -22.28 18.05
CA PRO A 36 13.48 -22.26 19.39
C PRO A 36 12.54 -22.95 20.37
N THR A 37 13.01 -23.96 21.04
CA THR A 37 12.29 -24.62 22.13
C THR A 37 12.15 -23.64 23.30
N GLU A 38 11.11 -23.83 24.15
CA GLU A 38 10.83 -22.97 25.31
C GLU A 38 12.03 -22.78 26.25
N GLU A 39 13.00 -23.72 26.26
CA GLU A 39 14.26 -23.59 27.00
C GLU A 39 15.15 -22.44 26.52
N PHE A 40 15.12 -22.08 25.23
CA PHE A 40 15.87 -20.93 24.72
C PHE A 40 15.25 -19.59 25.12
N ALA A 41 13.94 -19.51 25.23
CA ALA A 41 13.25 -18.31 25.68
C ALA A 41 13.54 -18.00 27.17
N THR A 42 13.60 -19.03 28.01
CA THR A 42 13.94 -18.89 29.45
C THR A 42 15.42 -18.56 29.71
N ALA A 43 16.33 -19.08 28.89
CA ALA A 43 17.75 -18.75 28.99
C ALA A 43 18.04 -17.30 28.52
N ALA A 44 17.35 -16.80 27.52
CA ALA A 44 17.46 -15.41 27.06
C ALA A 44 17.02 -14.38 28.13
N ASN A 45 16.05 -14.75 28.97
CA ASN A 45 15.57 -13.91 30.07
C ASN A 45 16.57 -13.76 31.24
N GLN A 46 17.59 -14.60 31.33
CA GLN A 46 18.58 -14.57 32.40
C GLN A 46 19.96 -14.00 32.00
N SER A 47 20.24 -13.80 30.71
CA SER A 47 21.50 -13.24 30.27
C SER A 47 21.53 -11.73 30.44
N GLN A 48 22.29 -11.26 31.38
CA GLN A 48 22.59 -9.85 31.57
C GLN A 48 23.19 -9.23 30.29
N GLY A 49 22.51 -8.20 29.73
CA GLY A 49 23.18 -7.13 29.02
C GLY A 49 23.43 -7.27 27.53
N HIS A 50 22.95 -8.30 26.85
CA HIS A 50 22.97 -8.32 25.40
C HIS A 50 21.64 -7.75 24.86
N LEU A 51 21.74 -6.61 24.14
CA LEU A 51 20.61 -5.98 23.45
C LEU A 51 20.08 -6.98 22.40
N GLN A 52 18.92 -7.54 22.66
CA GLN A 52 18.29 -8.45 21.70
C GLN A 52 17.96 -7.67 20.44
N GLN A 53 18.37 -8.18 19.27
CA GLN A 53 18.17 -7.49 18.00
C GLN A 53 16.73 -7.64 17.50
N THR A 54 16.22 -6.61 16.85
CA THR A 54 14.86 -6.58 16.28
C THR A 54 14.59 -7.77 15.34
N LYS A 55 15.59 -8.22 14.59
CA LYS A 55 15.50 -9.38 13.68
C LYS A 55 15.23 -10.72 14.35
N THR A 56 15.29 -10.80 15.68
CA THR A 56 14.99 -12.05 16.43
C THR A 56 13.52 -12.16 16.82
N PHE A 57 12.73 -11.14 16.56
CA PHE A 57 11.32 -11.10 16.88
C PHE A 57 10.46 -11.25 15.62
N SER A 58 9.35 -11.97 15.74
CA SER A 58 8.30 -12.03 14.72
C SER A 58 7.69 -10.66 14.47
N ALA A 59 7.24 -10.43 13.25
CA ALA A 59 6.48 -9.23 12.88
C ALA A 59 5.00 -9.27 13.34
N GLU A 60 4.57 -10.27 14.07
CA GLU A 60 3.17 -10.51 14.44
C GLU A 60 2.49 -9.28 15.04
N VAL A 61 3.20 -8.55 15.92
CA VAL A 61 2.68 -7.30 16.50
C VAL A 61 2.32 -6.27 15.43
N ALA A 62 3.17 -6.09 14.44
CA ALA A 62 2.95 -5.13 13.37
C ALA A 62 1.86 -5.62 12.41
N GLN A 63 1.80 -6.92 12.10
CA GLN A 63 0.74 -7.54 11.29
C GLN A 63 -0.63 -7.38 11.96
N LYS A 64 -0.76 -7.66 13.25
CA LYS A 64 -2.03 -7.49 14.01
C LYS A 64 -2.53 -6.04 13.96
N TRP A 65 -1.65 -5.06 14.14
CA TRP A 65 -2.03 -3.65 14.03
C TRP A 65 -2.39 -3.24 12.60
N GLN A 66 -1.70 -3.75 11.60
CA GLN A 66 -2.01 -3.48 10.19
C GLN A 66 -3.38 -4.06 9.78
N ASP A 67 -3.68 -5.28 10.21
CA ASP A 67 -4.96 -5.93 9.94
C ASP A 67 -6.12 -5.17 10.62
N LEU A 68 -5.90 -4.70 11.85
CA LEU A 68 -6.87 -3.86 12.55
C LEU A 68 -7.07 -2.53 11.82
N GLN A 69 -6.01 -1.86 11.39
CA GLN A 69 -6.09 -0.62 10.62
C GLN A 69 -6.88 -0.83 9.32
N LEU A 70 -6.60 -1.90 8.56
CA LEU A 70 -7.34 -2.27 7.36
C LEU A 70 -8.82 -2.51 7.64
N ARG A 71 -9.14 -3.25 8.70
CA ARG A 71 -10.51 -3.49 9.11
C ARG A 71 -11.25 -2.19 9.43
N ILE A 72 -10.60 -1.27 10.14
CA ILE A 72 -11.19 0.04 10.46
C ILE A 72 -11.41 0.87 9.19
N LEU A 73 -10.42 0.91 8.30
CA LEU A 73 -10.52 1.62 7.02
C LEU A 73 -11.63 1.05 6.13
N ARG A 74 -11.87 -0.25 6.18
CA ARG A 74 -12.95 -0.94 5.43
C ARG A 74 -14.33 -0.75 6.05
N THR A 75 -14.43 -0.34 7.31
CA THR A 75 -15.73 -0.11 7.95
C THR A 75 -16.38 1.14 7.36
N PRO A 76 -17.58 1.05 6.78
CA PRO A 76 -18.30 2.22 6.28
C PRO A 76 -18.46 3.28 7.37
N THR A 77 -18.34 4.54 6.97
CA THR A 77 -18.61 5.68 7.87
C THR A 77 -19.58 6.63 7.22
N THR A 78 -20.45 7.23 8.03
CA THR A 78 -21.32 8.34 7.62
C THR A 78 -20.59 9.68 7.61
N VAL A 79 -19.41 9.73 8.21
CA VAL A 79 -18.52 10.90 8.20
C VAL A 79 -17.79 10.92 6.86
N ASN A 80 -17.51 12.11 6.34
CA ASN A 80 -16.87 12.37 5.06
C ASN A 80 -15.91 11.24 4.61
N PRO A 81 -16.24 10.49 3.54
CA PRO A 81 -15.40 9.40 3.07
C PRO A 81 -13.98 9.85 2.67
N PHE A 82 -13.80 11.13 2.32
CA PHE A 82 -12.51 11.74 2.04
C PHE A 82 -11.73 12.17 3.30
N GLY A 83 -12.33 12.10 4.48
CA GLY A 83 -11.67 12.42 5.75
C GLY A 83 -10.79 11.31 6.31
N ARG A 84 -10.70 10.16 5.63
CA ARG A 84 -9.83 9.04 6.02
C ARG A 84 -8.70 8.89 5.01
N HIS A 85 -7.58 9.51 5.30
CA HIS A 85 -6.39 9.47 4.44
C HIS A 85 -5.55 8.22 4.72
N GLY A 86 -6.04 7.04 4.32
CA GLY A 86 -5.41 5.75 4.60
C GLY A 86 -3.94 5.68 4.19
N HIS A 87 -3.57 6.25 3.03
CA HIS A 87 -2.19 6.34 2.58
C HIS A 87 -1.31 7.17 3.53
N ARG A 88 -1.85 8.28 4.08
CA ARG A 88 -1.14 9.11 5.06
C ARG A 88 -0.97 8.38 6.39
N TYR A 89 -2.04 7.74 6.88
CA TYR A 89 -1.97 6.96 8.12
C TYR A 89 -0.98 5.82 8.00
N PHE A 90 -1.00 5.10 6.90
CA PHE A 90 -0.07 4.03 6.61
C PHE A 90 1.39 4.52 6.60
N ALA A 91 1.68 5.66 5.96
CA ALA A 91 3.03 6.22 5.91
C ALA A 91 3.56 6.60 7.30
N TYR A 92 2.79 7.38 8.06
CA TYR A 92 3.23 7.80 9.40
C TYR A 92 3.31 6.64 10.39
N CYS A 93 2.40 5.65 10.32
CA CYS A 93 2.51 4.43 11.11
C CYS A 93 3.78 3.63 10.74
N GLY A 94 4.13 3.56 9.46
CA GLY A 94 5.36 2.92 9.00
C GLY A 94 6.61 3.60 9.53
N VAL A 95 6.66 4.94 9.52
CA VAL A 95 7.77 5.71 10.13
C VAL A 95 7.84 5.48 11.64
N ALA A 96 6.72 5.58 12.35
CA ALA A 96 6.67 5.38 13.80
C ALA A 96 7.10 3.96 14.19
N LEU A 97 6.64 2.95 13.47
CA LEU A 97 7.07 1.57 13.67
C LEU A 97 8.58 1.41 13.46
N TYR A 98 9.10 1.93 12.33
CA TYR A 98 10.52 1.83 12.03
C TYR A 98 11.39 2.49 13.11
N GLU A 99 11.08 3.74 13.46
CA GLU A 99 11.82 4.49 14.48
C GLU A 99 11.73 3.85 15.87
N SER A 100 10.61 3.19 16.20
CA SER A 100 10.43 2.52 17.48
C SER A 100 11.23 1.22 17.64
N VAL A 101 11.78 0.66 16.55
CA VAL A 101 12.51 -0.60 16.56
C VAL A 101 13.92 -0.53 15.95
N VAL A 102 14.24 0.55 15.23
CA VAL A 102 15.56 0.71 14.57
C VAL A 102 16.75 0.71 15.51
N PRO A 103 16.68 1.14 16.79
CA PRO A 103 17.83 1.01 17.69
C PRO A 103 18.25 -0.44 17.92
N GLY A 104 17.34 -1.41 17.76
CA GLY A 104 17.62 -2.84 17.77
C GLY A 104 18.13 -3.42 16.46
N MET A 105 18.38 -2.59 15.45
CA MET A 105 18.82 -2.97 14.11
C MET A 105 20.26 -2.44 13.84
N PRO A 106 21.32 -3.16 14.23
CA PRO A 106 22.67 -2.62 14.24
C PRO A 106 23.19 -2.08 12.92
N SER A 107 22.75 -2.68 11.80
CA SER A 107 23.14 -2.26 10.43
C SER A 107 22.27 -1.16 9.84
N TYR A 108 21.29 -0.65 10.59
CA TYR A 108 20.33 0.35 10.13
C TYR A 108 20.43 1.61 10.97
N GLN A 109 19.88 2.69 10.46
CA GLN A 109 19.89 4.00 11.10
C GLN A 109 18.51 4.65 11.04
N SER A 110 18.28 5.59 11.96
CA SER A 110 17.08 6.45 11.98
C SER A 110 16.95 7.26 10.71
N LEU A 111 15.71 7.57 10.35
CA LEU A 111 15.36 8.51 9.28
C LEU A 111 15.40 9.98 9.75
N GLN A 112 15.71 10.22 11.01
CA GLN A 112 15.91 11.56 11.54
C GLN A 112 16.97 12.31 10.72
N GLY A 113 16.64 13.55 10.31
CA GLY A 113 17.52 14.37 9.45
C GLY A 113 17.48 13.98 7.96
N GLN A 114 16.73 12.93 7.59
CA GLN A 114 16.52 12.52 6.20
C GLN A 114 15.10 12.84 5.71
N LEU A 115 14.12 12.78 6.61
CA LEU A 115 12.74 13.17 6.31
C LEU A 115 12.54 14.67 6.58
N THR A 116 11.71 15.28 5.76
CA THR A 116 11.44 16.74 5.78
C THR A 116 10.87 17.17 7.13
N ASP A 117 11.57 18.06 7.82
CA ASP A 117 11.19 18.63 9.11
C ASP A 117 10.85 17.57 10.19
N MET A 118 11.39 16.37 10.07
CA MET A 118 11.21 15.33 11.08
C MET A 118 11.89 15.74 12.39
N PRO A 119 11.17 15.73 13.53
CA PRO A 119 11.75 16.10 14.82
C PRO A 119 12.82 15.09 15.29
N GLY A 120 13.63 15.51 16.24
CA GLY A 120 14.59 14.62 16.88
C GLY A 120 13.91 13.43 17.57
N MET A 121 14.37 12.21 17.30
CA MET A 121 13.85 10.99 17.91
C MET A 121 14.50 10.74 19.28
N PRO A 122 13.79 10.07 20.22
CA PRO A 122 14.39 9.74 21.52
C PRO A 122 15.53 8.73 21.35
N SER A 123 16.49 8.78 22.23
CA SER A 123 17.56 7.79 22.31
C SER A 123 17.22 6.71 23.33
N THR A 124 17.71 5.49 23.09
CA THR A 124 17.66 4.42 24.08
C THR A 124 18.64 4.68 25.22
N GLU A 125 18.35 4.17 26.41
CA GLU A 125 19.28 4.20 27.54
C GLU A 125 20.46 3.26 27.29
N ALA A 126 21.70 3.78 27.43
CA ALA A 126 22.89 2.99 27.20
C ALA A 126 22.98 1.79 28.16
N GLY A 127 23.29 0.63 27.62
CA GLY A 127 23.45 -0.62 28.40
C GLY A 127 22.15 -1.22 28.95
N LYS A 128 20.99 -0.69 28.57
CA LYS A 128 19.69 -1.25 28.98
C LYS A 128 19.08 -2.11 27.89
N ALA A 129 18.43 -3.19 28.31
CA ALA A 129 17.69 -4.06 27.39
C ALA A 129 16.34 -3.44 26.99
N TYR A 130 15.93 -3.67 25.74
CA TYR A 130 14.64 -3.30 25.19
C TYR A 130 13.97 -4.52 24.56
N HIS A 131 12.65 -4.60 24.69
CA HIS A 131 11.82 -5.57 23.99
C HIS A 131 11.11 -4.86 22.82
N TRP A 132 11.60 -5.09 21.61
CA TRP A 132 11.16 -4.34 20.43
C TRP A 132 9.69 -4.56 20.05
N PRO A 133 9.07 -5.75 20.26
CA PRO A 133 7.62 -5.91 20.11
C PRO A 133 6.79 -5.02 21.05
N THR A 134 7.22 -4.83 22.32
CA THR A 134 6.56 -3.91 23.25
C THR A 134 6.66 -2.46 22.75
N SER A 135 7.84 -2.05 22.26
CA SER A 135 8.03 -0.72 21.67
C SER A 135 7.14 -0.52 20.43
N ALA A 136 7.12 -1.51 19.52
CA ALA A 136 6.28 -1.48 18.33
C ALA A 136 4.77 -1.43 18.67
N ASN A 137 4.32 -2.20 19.68
CA ASN A 137 2.94 -2.17 20.14
C ASN A 137 2.54 -0.78 20.64
N ALA A 138 3.35 -0.19 21.51
CA ALA A 138 3.08 1.14 22.06
C ALA A 138 3.06 2.21 20.96
N ALA A 139 3.99 2.14 19.99
CA ALA A 139 4.04 3.08 18.89
C ALA A 139 2.81 2.97 17.98
N LEU A 140 2.46 1.77 17.54
CA LEU A 140 1.32 1.55 16.64
C LEU A 140 -0.02 1.83 17.32
N ALA A 141 -0.15 1.50 18.62
CA ALA A 141 -1.32 1.83 19.41
C ALA A 141 -1.54 3.35 19.48
N TYR A 142 -0.48 4.09 19.82
CA TYR A 142 -0.55 5.55 19.89
C TYR A 142 -0.97 6.15 18.55
N MET A 143 -0.29 5.79 17.45
CA MET A 143 -0.58 6.31 16.12
C MET A 143 -2.02 6.03 15.68
N ASN A 144 -2.48 4.78 15.80
CA ASN A 144 -3.82 4.41 15.38
C ASN A 144 -4.91 5.09 16.22
N LYS A 145 -4.75 5.18 17.53
CA LYS A 145 -5.72 5.85 18.43
C LYS A 145 -5.83 7.35 18.19
N HIS A 146 -4.79 7.99 17.64
CA HIS A 146 -4.83 9.41 17.33
C HIS A 146 -5.32 9.68 15.88
N PHE A 147 -5.06 8.79 14.93
CA PHE A 147 -5.63 8.90 13.58
C PHE A 147 -7.11 8.52 13.52
N PHE A 148 -7.53 7.54 14.33
CA PHE A 148 -8.93 7.10 14.39
C PHE A 148 -9.58 7.61 15.65
N THR A 149 -10.55 8.50 15.50
CA THR A 149 -11.31 9.11 16.57
C THR A 149 -12.81 8.95 16.31
N LEU A 150 -13.66 9.29 17.26
CA LEU A 150 -15.12 9.30 17.05
C LEU A 150 -15.56 10.21 15.90
N ALA A 151 -14.70 11.13 15.43
CA ALA A 151 -14.97 11.96 14.27
C ALA A 151 -14.90 11.16 12.94
N ASN A 152 -14.19 10.04 12.92
CA ASN A 152 -13.97 9.28 11.68
C ASN A 152 -14.08 7.76 11.81
N THR A 153 -14.38 7.23 13.01
CA THR A 153 -14.64 5.80 13.22
C THR A 153 -15.65 5.54 14.33
N SER A 154 -16.06 4.29 14.49
CA SER A 154 -17.04 3.88 15.51
C SER A 154 -16.39 3.63 16.87
N ALA A 155 -17.20 3.75 17.96
CA ALA A 155 -16.77 3.38 19.30
C ALA A 155 -16.32 1.91 19.39
N ALA A 156 -16.92 0.99 18.62
CA ALA A 156 -16.51 -0.41 18.56
C ALA A 156 -15.10 -0.58 17.97
N ASN A 157 -14.75 0.22 16.98
CA ASN A 157 -13.39 0.23 16.42
C ASN A 157 -12.37 0.79 17.41
N LEU A 158 -12.72 1.86 18.16
CA LEU A 158 -11.87 2.38 19.23
C LEU A 158 -11.63 1.33 20.31
N ALA A 159 -12.70 0.67 20.78
CA ALA A 159 -12.59 -0.42 21.77
C ALA A 159 -11.74 -1.60 21.25
N SER A 160 -11.76 -1.87 19.94
CA SER A 160 -10.91 -2.91 19.35
C SER A 160 -9.43 -2.55 19.39
N MET A 161 -9.07 -1.26 19.23
CA MET A 161 -7.68 -0.80 19.39
C MET A 161 -7.21 -0.93 20.84
N ASP A 162 -8.07 -0.54 21.82
CA ASP A 162 -7.76 -0.74 23.24
C ASP A 162 -7.58 -2.22 23.59
N SER A 163 -8.45 -3.07 23.06
CA SER A 163 -8.38 -4.52 23.30
C SER A 163 -7.10 -5.13 22.74
N LEU A 164 -6.68 -4.74 21.53
CA LEU A 164 -5.44 -5.24 20.92
C LEU A 164 -4.21 -4.77 21.71
N GLU A 165 -4.11 -3.49 22.04
CA GLU A 165 -3.01 -2.96 22.83
C GLU A 165 -2.89 -3.67 24.18
N ASN A 166 -4.00 -3.81 24.90
CA ASN A 166 -4.02 -4.44 26.22
C ASN A 166 -3.66 -5.93 26.15
N ALA A 167 -4.15 -6.65 25.15
CA ALA A 167 -3.83 -8.07 24.98
C ALA A 167 -2.32 -8.27 24.75
N LEU A 168 -1.71 -7.48 23.86
CA LEU A 168 -0.28 -7.55 23.59
C LEU A 168 0.56 -7.08 24.80
N ASN A 169 0.13 -6.03 25.49
CA ASN A 169 0.80 -5.58 26.72
C ASN A 169 0.79 -6.67 27.80
N SER A 170 -0.35 -7.31 28.06
CA SER A 170 -0.46 -8.38 29.04
C SER A 170 0.41 -9.59 28.69
N GLU A 171 0.46 -9.95 27.40
CA GLU A 171 1.35 -11.00 26.89
C GLU A 171 2.82 -10.69 27.19
N TYR A 172 3.29 -9.49 26.79
CA TYR A 172 4.70 -9.12 26.92
C TYR A 172 5.10 -8.86 28.37
N GLU A 173 4.23 -8.25 29.17
CA GLU A 173 4.48 -8.02 30.60
C GLU A 173 4.68 -9.33 31.34
N SER A 174 3.95 -10.38 30.99
CA SER A 174 4.10 -11.70 31.60
C SER A 174 5.46 -12.38 31.32
N GLN A 175 6.14 -11.97 30.25
CA GLN A 175 7.40 -12.56 29.76
C GLN A 175 8.64 -11.76 30.16
N LEU A 176 8.49 -10.54 30.69
CA LEU A 176 9.57 -9.59 30.90
C LEU A 176 9.67 -9.15 32.36
N ASN A 177 10.84 -8.68 32.75
CA ASN A 177 10.92 -7.89 33.98
C ASN A 177 10.27 -6.50 33.77
N ALA A 178 9.62 -5.98 34.80
CA ALA A 178 8.86 -4.73 34.74
C ALA A 178 9.69 -3.54 34.19
N GLY A 179 10.98 -3.43 34.56
CA GLY A 179 11.82 -2.33 34.08
C GLY A 179 12.11 -2.39 32.57
N THR A 180 12.22 -3.58 31.98
CA THR A 180 12.38 -3.75 30.52
C THR A 180 11.06 -3.47 29.82
N PHE A 181 9.95 -3.98 30.33
CA PHE A 181 8.63 -3.75 29.75
C PHE A 181 8.28 -2.26 29.71
N GLU A 182 8.31 -1.57 30.86
CA GLU A 182 7.94 -0.15 30.93
C GLU A 182 8.86 0.72 30.06
N ARG A 183 10.18 0.52 30.14
CA ARG A 183 11.14 1.28 29.33
C ARG A 183 10.91 1.10 27.83
N SER A 184 10.59 -0.11 27.37
CA SER A 184 10.31 -0.39 25.97
C SER A 184 9.01 0.25 25.50
N LYS A 185 7.96 0.19 26.33
CA LYS A 185 6.67 0.82 26.10
C LYS A 185 6.78 2.34 26.04
N ASP A 186 7.47 2.95 27.00
CA ASP A 186 7.70 4.39 27.05
C ASP A 186 8.52 4.88 25.85
N PHE A 187 9.54 4.14 25.45
CA PHE A 187 10.32 4.46 24.25
C PHE A 187 9.46 4.47 22.99
N GLY A 188 8.70 3.39 22.74
CA GLY A 188 7.84 3.29 21.56
C GLY A 188 6.76 4.37 21.54
N ARG A 189 6.16 4.65 22.71
CA ARG A 189 5.19 5.72 22.87
C ARG A 189 5.78 7.09 22.57
N THR A 190 6.94 7.42 23.12
CA THR A 190 7.60 8.71 22.89
C THR A 190 8.00 8.92 21.44
N VAL A 191 8.44 7.85 20.73
CA VAL A 191 8.67 7.90 19.28
C VAL A 191 7.38 8.27 18.56
N ALA A 192 6.27 7.59 18.87
CA ALA A 192 5.00 7.81 18.21
C ALA A 192 4.40 9.18 18.50
N GLU A 193 4.54 9.70 19.71
CA GLU A 193 4.13 11.07 20.09
C GLU A 193 4.80 12.09 19.16
N ARG A 194 6.12 12.01 18.98
CA ARG A 194 6.87 12.91 18.09
C ARG A 194 6.48 12.76 16.62
N VAL A 195 6.28 11.52 16.15
CA VAL A 195 5.85 11.27 14.77
C VAL A 195 4.43 11.76 14.54
N PHE A 196 3.54 11.57 15.51
CA PHE A 196 2.17 12.08 15.40
C PHE A 196 2.12 13.62 15.41
N GLU A 197 2.80 14.28 16.34
CA GLU A 197 2.92 15.75 16.37
C GLU A 197 3.47 16.27 15.04
N TRP A 198 4.53 15.66 14.50
CA TRP A 198 5.06 15.99 13.20
C TRP A 198 4.02 15.82 12.08
N SER A 199 3.17 14.80 12.15
CA SER A 199 2.11 14.59 11.17
C SER A 199 1.04 15.69 11.19
N THR A 200 0.79 16.33 12.35
CA THR A 200 -0.24 17.38 12.47
C THR A 200 0.13 18.68 11.77
N THR A 201 1.40 18.85 11.42
CA THR A 201 1.94 20.05 10.77
C THR A 201 2.18 19.87 9.27
N ASP A 202 1.71 18.76 8.68
CA ASP A 202 1.96 18.47 7.27
C ASP A 202 1.05 19.22 6.28
N GLY A 203 0.02 19.90 6.75
CA GLY A 203 -0.90 20.68 5.91
C GLY A 203 -2.18 19.92 5.50
N SER A 204 -2.31 18.65 5.86
CA SER A 204 -3.46 17.81 5.44
C SER A 204 -4.82 18.33 5.92
N ASN A 205 -4.86 19.12 6.99
CA ASN A 205 -6.06 19.79 7.49
C ASN A 205 -6.60 20.90 6.55
N HIS A 206 -5.79 21.38 5.61
CA HIS A 206 -6.14 22.38 4.59
C HIS A 206 -6.41 21.78 3.21
N ALA A 207 -6.30 20.45 3.08
CA ALA A 207 -6.45 19.77 1.79
C ALA A 207 -7.81 19.99 1.11
N ASN A 208 -8.85 20.23 1.90
CA ASN A 208 -10.23 20.44 1.45
C ASN A 208 -10.73 21.88 1.64
N ASP A 209 -9.84 22.86 1.76
CA ASP A 209 -10.23 24.27 1.78
C ASP A 209 -11.04 24.62 0.51
N PRO A 210 -11.88 25.68 0.56
CA PRO A 210 -12.73 26.06 -0.57
C PRO A 210 -11.95 26.25 -1.86
N TYR A 211 -12.38 25.57 -2.93
CA TYR A 211 -11.72 25.58 -4.24
C TYR A 211 -12.73 25.77 -5.37
N THR A 212 -12.40 26.62 -6.32
CA THR A 212 -13.17 26.79 -7.56
C THR A 212 -12.25 26.56 -8.76
N PRO A 213 -12.54 25.53 -9.61
CA PRO A 213 -11.77 25.34 -10.84
C PRO A 213 -11.91 26.54 -11.77
N ASN A 214 -10.79 27.08 -12.25
CA ASN A 214 -10.72 28.22 -13.16
C ASN A 214 -10.14 27.85 -14.53
N GLY A 215 -10.52 26.69 -15.03
CA GLY A 215 -10.04 26.20 -16.32
C GLY A 215 -10.84 26.72 -17.52
N GLY A 216 -10.18 26.72 -18.70
CA GLY A 216 -10.77 27.07 -20.00
C GLY A 216 -11.50 25.89 -20.65
N VAL A 217 -11.69 25.99 -21.97
CA VAL A 217 -12.26 24.92 -22.78
C VAL A 217 -11.44 23.64 -22.63
N GLY A 218 -12.10 22.52 -22.36
CA GLY A 218 -11.45 21.22 -22.13
C GLY A 218 -10.90 21.02 -20.72
N SER A 219 -11.03 22.01 -19.85
CA SER A 219 -10.66 21.86 -18.44
C SER A 219 -11.74 21.18 -17.63
N TRP A 220 -11.30 20.42 -16.64
CA TRP A 220 -12.17 19.70 -15.73
C TRP A 220 -13.09 20.65 -14.95
N THR A 221 -14.33 20.22 -14.81
CA THR A 221 -15.31 20.79 -13.88
C THR A 221 -15.92 19.67 -13.07
N ASN A 222 -16.29 19.95 -11.82
CA ASN A 222 -16.92 18.94 -10.98
C ASN A 222 -18.31 18.58 -11.52
N THR A 223 -18.44 17.38 -12.08
CA THR A 223 -19.71 16.81 -12.56
C THR A 223 -20.21 15.68 -11.67
N ALA A 224 -19.52 15.41 -10.57
CA ALA A 224 -19.95 14.39 -9.62
C ALA A 224 -21.30 14.79 -9.01
N PRO A 225 -22.23 13.84 -8.80
CA PRO A 225 -23.50 14.14 -8.17
C PRO A 225 -23.27 14.69 -6.75
N ASN A 226 -23.94 15.79 -6.43
CA ASN A 226 -23.95 16.34 -5.08
C ASN A 226 -24.49 15.32 -4.06
N PRO A 227 -23.96 15.25 -2.83
CA PRO A 227 -23.24 16.32 -2.13
C PRO A 227 -21.71 16.17 -2.08
N VAL A 228 -21.10 15.36 -2.93
CA VAL A 228 -19.65 15.15 -2.90
C VAL A 228 -18.95 16.39 -3.44
N GLY A 229 -18.29 17.14 -2.57
CA GLY A 229 -17.44 18.28 -2.92
C GLY A 229 -16.25 17.89 -3.78
N ILE A 230 -15.44 18.89 -4.16
CA ILE A 230 -14.17 18.65 -4.85
C ILE A 230 -13.22 17.96 -3.87
N ALA A 231 -12.56 16.88 -4.33
CA ALA A 231 -11.71 16.08 -3.46
C ALA A 231 -10.30 16.69 -3.36
N GLU A 232 -9.96 17.15 -2.17
CA GLU A 232 -8.59 17.45 -1.73
C GLU A 232 -7.80 18.37 -2.67
N PRO A 233 -8.36 19.51 -3.13
CA PRO A 233 -7.72 20.36 -4.15
C PRO A 233 -6.34 20.88 -3.73
N TYR A 234 -6.07 20.92 -2.44
CA TYR A 234 -4.81 21.42 -1.88
C TYR A 234 -3.92 20.33 -1.29
N TRP A 235 -4.20 19.02 -1.56
CA TRP A 235 -3.36 17.93 -1.09
C TRP A 235 -1.89 18.05 -1.51
N SER A 236 -1.65 18.67 -2.63
CA SER A 236 -0.29 18.97 -3.13
C SER A 236 0.52 19.95 -2.28
N ASN A 237 -0.14 20.69 -1.38
CA ASN A 237 0.51 21.61 -0.44
C ASN A 237 0.98 20.91 0.83
N ASN A 238 0.65 19.63 1.00
CA ASN A 238 1.14 18.88 2.13
C ASN A 238 2.67 18.78 2.06
N ARG A 239 3.29 18.83 3.23
CA ARG A 239 4.73 18.61 3.36
C ARG A 239 5.10 17.22 2.84
N PRO A 240 6.01 17.12 1.85
CA PRO A 240 6.52 15.83 1.40
C PRO A 240 7.34 15.17 2.53
N PHE A 241 7.32 13.85 2.59
CA PHE A 241 8.21 13.09 3.49
C PHE A 241 9.67 13.26 3.08
N VAL A 242 9.94 13.34 1.77
CA VAL A 242 11.29 13.47 1.20
C VAL A 242 11.32 14.69 0.29
N GLN A 243 11.94 15.77 0.75
CA GLN A 243 12.04 17.01 -0.02
C GLN A 243 12.73 16.75 -1.37
N GLY A 244 12.06 17.12 -2.46
CA GLY A 244 12.59 16.95 -3.83
C GLY A 244 12.41 15.55 -4.42
N SER A 245 11.60 14.68 -3.80
CA SER A 245 11.24 13.35 -4.35
C SER A 245 10.54 13.44 -5.71
N ASP A 246 9.92 14.57 -6.04
CA ASP A 246 9.25 14.82 -7.31
C ASP A 246 10.20 15.31 -8.43
N ILE A 247 11.42 15.75 -8.09
CA ILE A 247 12.36 16.31 -9.06
C ILE A 247 12.86 15.22 -10.02
N GLY A 248 12.65 15.45 -11.32
CA GLY A 248 13.06 14.52 -12.38
C GLY A 248 12.12 13.32 -12.58
N THR A 249 10.98 13.30 -11.88
CA THR A 249 10.01 12.17 -11.99
C THR A 249 8.84 12.47 -12.94
N ALA A 250 8.75 13.68 -13.49
CA ALA A 250 7.62 14.11 -14.31
C ALA A 250 7.36 13.18 -15.50
N SER A 251 6.09 12.93 -15.75
CA SER A 251 5.62 12.24 -16.95
C SER A 251 5.43 13.22 -18.11
N PRO A 252 5.55 12.75 -19.37
CA PRO A 252 5.10 13.53 -20.52
C PRO A 252 3.66 13.99 -20.34
N LEU A 253 3.39 15.23 -20.79
CA LEU A 253 2.03 15.79 -20.71
C LEU A 253 1.08 15.04 -21.66
N PRO A 254 -0.22 14.96 -21.33
CA PRO A 254 -1.21 14.39 -22.22
C PRO A 254 -1.37 15.23 -23.50
N PRO A 255 -1.93 14.65 -24.58
CA PRO A 255 -2.30 15.42 -25.76
C PRO A 255 -3.14 16.65 -25.40
N SER A 256 -2.87 17.77 -26.06
CA SER A 256 -3.66 19.00 -25.89
C SER A 256 -5.10 18.79 -26.30
N TYR A 257 -6.04 19.39 -25.58
CA TYR A 257 -7.47 19.31 -25.90
C TYR A 257 -7.74 19.76 -27.36
N SER A 258 -8.53 18.95 -28.07
CA SER A 258 -8.94 19.20 -29.44
C SER A 258 -10.26 18.49 -29.72
N THR A 259 -11.12 19.11 -30.54
CA THR A 259 -12.35 18.50 -31.05
C THR A 259 -12.18 17.95 -32.47
N ASP A 260 -11.00 18.12 -33.06
CA ASP A 260 -10.67 17.59 -34.39
C ASP A 260 -10.63 16.06 -34.35
N PRO A 261 -11.41 15.34 -35.17
CA PRO A 261 -11.44 13.89 -35.24
C PRO A 261 -10.11 13.24 -35.61
N SER A 262 -9.17 13.98 -36.20
CA SER A 262 -7.83 13.50 -36.53
C SER A 262 -6.83 13.68 -35.39
N SER A 263 -7.20 14.35 -34.30
CA SER A 263 -6.29 14.64 -33.20
C SER A 263 -6.06 13.44 -32.27
N ALA A 264 -4.88 13.42 -31.66
CA ALA A 264 -4.55 12.42 -30.64
C ALA A 264 -5.48 12.50 -29.41
N TYR A 265 -5.98 13.68 -29.06
CA TYR A 265 -6.93 13.84 -27.96
C TYR A 265 -8.27 13.17 -28.28
N TYR A 266 -8.81 13.39 -29.48
CA TYR A 266 -10.04 12.75 -29.94
C TYR A 266 -9.91 11.23 -29.93
N ALA A 267 -8.81 10.69 -30.50
CA ALA A 267 -8.54 9.26 -30.52
C ALA A 267 -8.47 8.66 -29.11
N MET A 268 -7.81 9.35 -28.17
CA MET A 268 -7.70 8.94 -26.77
C MET A 268 -9.04 8.86 -26.06
N VAL A 269 -9.94 9.82 -26.30
CA VAL A 269 -11.28 9.78 -25.69
C VAL A 269 -12.18 8.74 -26.36
N LYS A 270 -12.08 8.62 -27.70
CA LYS A 270 -12.82 7.63 -28.48
C LYS A 270 -12.50 6.21 -28.03
N GLU A 271 -11.22 5.91 -27.73
CA GLU A 271 -10.82 4.62 -27.17
C GLU A 271 -11.63 4.24 -25.92
N VAL A 272 -11.81 5.16 -24.97
CA VAL A 272 -12.60 4.91 -23.76
C VAL A 272 -14.06 4.60 -24.09
N TYR A 273 -14.63 5.34 -25.03
CA TYR A 273 -15.99 5.08 -25.48
C TYR A 273 -16.10 3.69 -26.12
N ASP A 274 -15.24 3.37 -27.09
CA ASP A 274 -15.27 2.10 -27.82
C ASP A 274 -15.10 0.89 -26.86
N VAL A 275 -14.16 0.97 -25.93
CA VAL A 275 -13.94 -0.05 -24.89
C VAL A 275 -15.19 -0.24 -24.05
N SER A 276 -15.85 0.85 -23.65
CA SER A 276 -17.06 0.79 -22.82
C SER A 276 -18.25 0.09 -23.49
N GLN A 277 -18.28 0.02 -24.84
CA GLN A 277 -19.34 -0.63 -25.59
C GLN A 277 -19.18 -2.16 -25.70
N THR A 278 -18.00 -2.68 -25.41
CA THR A 278 -17.62 -4.08 -25.65
C THR A 278 -17.00 -4.78 -24.46
N LEU A 279 -17.27 -4.29 -23.24
CA LEU A 279 -16.72 -4.87 -22.01
C LEU A 279 -17.12 -6.33 -21.86
N THR A 280 -16.12 -7.19 -21.69
CA THR A 280 -16.35 -8.58 -21.28
C THR A 280 -16.74 -8.66 -19.79
N PRO A 281 -17.33 -9.79 -19.32
CA PRO A 281 -17.59 -9.99 -17.91
C PRO A 281 -16.34 -9.85 -17.03
N GLU A 282 -15.17 -10.35 -17.50
CA GLU A 282 -13.91 -10.23 -16.79
C GLU A 282 -13.42 -8.77 -16.70
N GLN A 283 -13.52 -7.99 -17.77
CA GLN A 283 -13.17 -6.57 -17.76
C GLN A 283 -14.07 -5.78 -16.82
N THR A 284 -15.36 -6.11 -16.79
CA THR A 284 -16.34 -5.52 -15.86
C THR A 284 -15.98 -5.88 -14.42
N ALA A 285 -15.67 -7.15 -14.14
CA ALA A 285 -15.24 -7.59 -12.82
C ALA A 285 -13.94 -6.87 -12.36
N THR A 286 -12.98 -6.70 -13.28
CA THR A 286 -11.74 -5.95 -13.03
C THR A 286 -12.03 -4.48 -12.67
N ALA A 287 -12.89 -3.80 -13.42
CA ALA A 287 -13.28 -2.43 -13.13
C ALA A 287 -13.97 -2.29 -11.77
N LEU A 288 -14.83 -3.23 -11.41
CA LEU A 288 -15.53 -3.24 -10.13
C LEU A 288 -14.62 -3.61 -8.95
N TYR A 289 -13.59 -4.43 -9.16
CA TYR A 289 -12.61 -4.78 -8.13
C TYR A 289 -11.80 -3.57 -7.67
N TYR A 290 -11.40 -2.70 -8.59
CA TYR A 290 -10.58 -1.52 -8.30
C TYR A 290 -11.40 -0.22 -8.21
N ARG A 291 -12.68 -0.31 -7.85
CA ARG A 291 -13.50 0.89 -7.64
C ARG A 291 -13.35 1.41 -6.22
N ASP A 292 -13.28 2.73 -6.08
CA ASP A 292 -13.41 3.42 -4.80
C ASP A 292 -14.83 4.00 -4.71
N SER A 293 -15.72 3.28 -4.06
CA SER A 293 -17.12 3.69 -3.86
C SER A 293 -17.49 3.45 -2.41
N PRO A 294 -18.62 3.98 -1.90
CA PRO A 294 -19.13 3.63 -0.58
C PRO A 294 -19.14 2.09 -0.41
N GLY A 295 -18.49 1.60 0.65
CA GLY A 295 -18.23 0.18 0.89
C GLY A 295 -16.95 -0.37 0.25
N PHE A 296 -16.24 0.44 -0.57
CA PHE A 296 -14.93 0.14 -1.15
C PHE A 296 -13.99 1.31 -0.81
N PRO A 297 -13.41 1.36 0.38
CA PRO A 297 -12.65 2.51 0.84
C PRO A 297 -11.39 2.74 0.02
N GLN A 298 -11.12 4.02 -0.23
CA GLN A 298 -9.95 4.50 -0.95
C GLN A 298 -8.64 3.95 -0.38
N ALA A 299 -7.67 3.72 -1.27
CA ALA A 299 -6.30 3.32 -0.95
C ALA A 299 -6.14 2.00 -0.16
N THR A 300 -7.21 1.40 0.35
CA THR A 300 -7.10 0.16 1.13
C THR A 300 -6.62 -1.03 0.31
N ASN A 301 -6.78 -1.00 -1.02
CA ASN A 301 -6.28 -2.05 -1.89
C ASN A 301 -4.75 -2.19 -1.78
N TYR A 302 -4.00 -1.09 -1.86
CA TYR A 302 -2.54 -1.11 -1.81
C TYR A 302 -2.01 -1.45 -0.42
N ILE A 303 -2.67 -0.95 0.63
CA ILE A 303 -2.37 -1.32 2.02
C ILE A 303 -2.67 -2.80 2.24
N SER A 304 -3.79 -3.30 1.68
CA SER A 304 -4.14 -4.73 1.72
C SER A 304 -3.14 -5.59 0.95
N THR A 305 -2.67 -5.14 -0.21
CA THR A 305 -1.61 -5.83 -0.96
C THR A 305 -0.35 -5.97 -0.10
N PHE A 306 0.11 -4.87 0.51
CA PHE A 306 1.24 -4.90 1.44
C PHE A 306 1.02 -5.89 2.58
N SER A 307 -0.14 -5.80 3.27
CA SER A 307 -0.46 -6.69 4.40
C SER A 307 -0.45 -8.16 3.98
N GLN A 308 -1.12 -8.52 2.87
CA GLN A 308 -1.19 -9.90 2.39
C GLN A 308 0.20 -10.44 2.00
N VAL A 309 1.01 -9.63 1.33
CA VAL A 309 2.38 -10.01 0.98
C VAL A 309 3.22 -10.23 2.25
N MET A 310 3.10 -9.36 3.25
CA MET A 310 3.80 -9.55 4.53
C MET A 310 3.30 -10.78 5.30
N HIS A 311 2.03 -11.16 5.18
CA HIS A 311 1.54 -12.44 5.75
C HIS A 311 2.10 -13.66 5.01
N ILE A 312 2.25 -13.59 3.69
CA ILE A 312 2.87 -14.68 2.89
C ILE A 312 4.34 -14.85 3.27
N GLU A 313 5.09 -13.74 3.35
CA GLU A 313 6.51 -13.74 3.69
C GLU A 313 6.78 -14.09 5.17
N ASN A 314 5.84 -13.78 6.05
CA ASN A 314 5.95 -13.96 7.50
C ASN A 314 7.33 -13.50 8.04
N PRO A 315 7.73 -12.26 7.79
CA PRO A 315 9.08 -11.79 8.08
C PRO A 315 9.33 -11.56 9.57
N GLN A 316 10.59 -11.31 9.90
CA GLN A 316 10.95 -10.76 11.20
C GLN A 316 10.60 -9.27 11.29
N LEU A 317 10.52 -8.75 12.51
CA LEU A 317 10.04 -7.40 12.81
C LEU A 317 10.90 -6.30 12.15
N ASP A 318 12.20 -6.50 12.02
CA ASP A 318 13.11 -5.56 11.35
C ASP A 318 12.79 -5.39 9.86
N PHE A 319 12.59 -6.50 9.15
CA PHE A 319 12.23 -6.46 7.73
C PHE A 319 10.85 -5.85 7.53
N TYR A 320 9.88 -6.24 8.36
CA TYR A 320 8.53 -5.67 8.28
C TYR A 320 8.54 -4.15 8.48
N ALA A 321 9.22 -3.67 9.52
CA ALA A 321 9.31 -2.24 9.82
C ALA A 321 9.98 -1.46 8.69
N LEU A 322 11.07 -2.00 8.13
CA LEU A 322 11.74 -1.45 6.96
C LEU A 322 10.81 -1.39 5.74
N ALA A 323 10.13 -2.48 5.43
CA ALA A 323 9.21 -2.59 4.29
C ALA A 323 8.02 -1.64 4.43
N HIS A 324 7.46 -1.54 5.63
CA HIS A 324 6.34 -0.64 5.92
C HIS A 324 6.74 0.83 5.75
N ALA A 325 7.88 1.26 6.32
CA ALA A 325 8.35 2.63 6.18
C ALA A 325 8.63 3.00 4.71
N LYS A 326 9.33 2.14 3.97
CA LYS A 326 9.62 2.36 2.55
C LYS A 326 8.35 2.48 1.71
N THR A 327 7.43 1.51 1.88
CA THR A 327 6.20 1.47 1.11
C THR A 327 5.29 2.65 1.45
N GLY A 328 5.16 2.96 2.74
CA GLY A 328 4.32 4.07 3.22
C GLY A 328 4.80 5.43 2.72
N ILE A 329 6.11 5.71 2.82
CA ILE A 329 6.69 6.98 2.35
C ILE A 329 6.50 7.12 0.84
N ALA A 330 6.87 6.12 0.04
CA ALA A 330 6.72 6.19 -1.41
C ALA A 330 5.26 6.34 -1.86
N PHE A 331 4.34 5.68 -1.16
CA PHE A 331 2.91 5.77 -1.42
C PHE A 331 2.36 7.18 -1.14
N ALA A 332 2.74 7.79 -0.01
CA ALA A 332 2.32 9.15 0.34
C ALA A 332 2.91 10.19 -0.64
N GLU A 333 4.18 10.06 -1.01
CA GLU A 333 4.84 10.92 -2.01
C GLU A 333 4.15 10.85 -3.37
N ALA A 334 3.82 9.65 -3.83
CA ALA A 334 3.09 9.46 -5.09
C ALA A 334 1.74 10.18 -5.07
N MET A 335 1.04 10.18 -3.93
CA MET A 335 -0.24 10.86 -3.79
C MET A 335 -0.11 12.38 -3.82
N ILE A 336 0.85 12.96 -3.08
CA ILE A 336 1.12 14.41 -3.08
C ILE A 336 1.45 14.88 -4.50
N ASN A 337 2.34 14.18 -5.18
CA ASN A 337 2.75 14.50 -6.54
C ASN A 337 1.60 14.36 -7.55
N CYS A 338 0.79 13.30 -7.46
CA CYS A 338 -0.38 13.10 -8.30
C CYS A 338 -1.34 14.28 -8.21
N TRP A 339 -1.66 14.73 -7.01
CA TRP A 339 -2.56 15.86 -6.78
C TRP A 339 -2.01 17.19 -7.29
N LYS A 340 -0.69 17.40 -7.17
CA LYS A 340 0.00 18.57 -7.76
C LYS A 340 -0.28 18.66 -9.26
N ILE A 341 -0.12 17.57 -9.98
CA ILE A 341 -0.32 17.55 -11.43
C ILE A 341 -1.80 17.69 -11.78
N LYS A 342 -2.70 16.98 -11.09
CA LYS A 342 -4.14 17.03 -11.33
C LYS A 342 -4.68 18.47 -11.29
N TYR A 343 -4.39 19.18 -10.22
CA TYR A 343 -4.93 20.53 -10.01
C TYR A 343 -4.12 21.63 -10.73
N THR A 344 -2.94 21.30 -11.25
CA THR A 344 -2.21 22.19 -12.16
C THR A 344 -2.74 22.10 -13.59
N LEU A 345 -2.99 20.87 -14.10
CA LEU A 345 -3.40 20.66 -15.49
C LEU A 345 -4.91 20.74 -15.70
N LEU A 346 -5.71 20.40 -14.70
CA LEU A 346 -7.17 20.41 -14.77
C LEU A 346 -7.71 19.64 -15.99
N GLN A 347 -7.11 18.51 -16.37
CA GLN A 347 -7.58 17.75 -17.53
C GLN A 347 -8.98 17.22 -17.31
N ASP A 348 -9.82 17.35 -18.34
CA ASP A 348 -11.21 16.89 -18.29
C ASP A 348 -11.34 15.37 -18.35
N ARG A 349 -12.40 14.87 -17.71
CA ARG A 349 -12.77 13.47 -17.69
C ARG A 349 -13.47 13.04 -19.00
N PRO A 350 -13.43 11.74 -19.35
CA PRO A 350 -14.02 11.24 -20.60
C PRO A 350 -15.49 11.61 -20.80
N THR A 351 -16.29 11.62 -19.73
CA THR A 351 -17.75 11.75 -19.79
C THR A 351 -18.21 12.97 -20.55
N ARG A 352 -17.65 14.14 -20.25
CA ARG A 352 -18.12 15.39 -20.85
C ARG A 352 -17.78 15.45 -22.34
N TYR A 353 -16.60 15.00 -22.72
CA TYR A 353 -16.20 14.95 -24.12
C TYR A 353 -17.00 13.92 -24.91
N ILE A 354 -17.21 12.72 -24.36
CA ILE A 354 -18.00 11.67 -25.00
C ILE A 354 -19.42 12.16 -25.27
N ARG A 355 -20.02 12.86 -24.31
CA ARG A 355 -21.39 13.39 -24.48
C ARG A 355 -21.48 14.55 -25.46
N ASN A 356 -20.57 15.52 -25.37
CA ASN A 356 -20.71 16.80 -26.03
C ASN A 356 -19.98 16.87 -27.38
N VAL A 357 -18.89 16.12 -27.57
CA VAL A 357 -18.08 16.14 -28.78
C VAL A 357 -18.28 14.89 -29.61
N LEU A 358 -18.30 13.69 -29.00
CA LEU A 358 -18.58 12.46 -29.73
C LEU A 358 -20.08 12.24 -29.96
N GLY A 359 -20.97 13.05 -29.37
CA GLY A 359 -22.40 13.02 -29.60
C GLY A 359 -23.19 11.92 -28.85
N HIS A 360 -22.53 11.20 -27.93
CA HIS A 360 -23.18 10.14 -27.16
C HIS A 360 -23.79 10.69 -25.86
N THR A 361 -24.81 11.50 -25.97
CA THR A 361 -25.37 12.34 -24.89
C THR A 361 -25.84 11.59 -23.65
N THR A 362 -26.21 10.32 -23.78
CA THR A 362 -26.67 9.46 -22.66
C THR A 362 -25.58 8.58 -22.07
N TRP A 363 -24.34 8.62 -22.61
CA TRP A 363 -23.27 7.78 -22.14
C TRP A 363 -22.95 8.06 -20.66
N SER A 364 -22.67 7.01 -19.90
CA SER A 364 -22.24 7.07 -18.51
C SER A 364 -21.12 6.08 -18.25
N PRO A 365 -20.17 6.41 -17.40
CA PRO A 365 -19.14 5.46 -16.98
C PRO A 365 -19.77 4.32 -16.16
N LEU A 366 -19.09 3.17 -16.11
CA LEU A 366 -19.53 1.99 -15.36
C LEU A 366 -19.64 2.25 -13.85
N ILE A 367 -18.80 3.11 -13.32
CA ILE A 367 -18.78 3.51 -11.90
C ILE A 367 -18.80 5.04 -11.78
N ALA A 368 -19.16 5.53 -10.58
CA ALA A 368 -19.28 6.97 -10.34
C ALA A 368 -17.98 7.73 -10.65
N MET A 369 -18.14 8.88 -11.32
CA MET A 369 -17.03 9.76 -11.66
C MET A 369 -16.41 10.38 -10.39
N PRO A 370 -15.10 10.25 -10.17
CA PRO A 370 -14.44 10.90 -9.02
C PRO A 370 -14.44 12.42 -9.14
N PRO A 371 -14.59 13.14 -8.01
CA PRO A 371 -14.69 14.60 -7.98
C PRO A 371 -13.33 15.31 -8.00
N HIS A 372 -12.45 14.93 -8.91
CA HIS A 372 -11.13 15.54 -9.13
C HIS A 372 -10.67 15.37 -10.59
N PRO A 373 -9.70 16.19 -11.07
CA PRO A 373 -9.24 16.16 -12.46
C PRO A 373 -8.71 14.78 -12.90
N GLU A 374 -8.66 14.61 -14.23
CA GLU A 374 -8.38 13.30 -14.84
C GLU A 374 -6.89 12.90 -14.68
N PHE A 375 -5.95 13.72 -15.17
CA PHE A 375 -4.54 13.35 -15.33
C PHE A 375 -3.66 13.74 -14.13
N PRO A 376 -2.72 12.86 -13.73
CA PRO A 376 -2.60 11.46 -14.09
C PRO A 376 -3.62 10.58 -13.35
N SER A 377 -3.74 9.30 -13.73
CA SER A 377 -4.55 8.34 -12.97
C SER A 377 -3.94 8.10 -11.58
N ALA A 378 -4.64 8.52 -10.52
CA ALA A 378 -4.17 8.35 -9.15
C ALA A 378 -4.01 6.87 -8.76
N HIS A 379 -4.97 6.02 -9.12
CA HIS A 379 -4.88 4.59 -8.91
C HIS A 379 -3.61 3.99 -9.52
N SER A 380 -3.33 4.35 -10.78
CA SER A 380 -2.14 3.84 -11.48
C SER A 380 -0.85 4.37 -10.85
N GLN A 381 -0.82 5.64 -10.42
CA GLN A 381 0.36 6.22 -9.79
C GLN A 381 0.67 5.59 -8.43
N MET A 382 -0.37 5.39 -7.61
CA MET A 382 -0.25 4.69 -6.34
C MET A 382 0.18 3.22 -6.54
N ALA A 383 -0.45 2.52 -7.50
CA ALA A 383 -0.08 1.15 -7.83
C ALA A 383 1.38 1.04 -8.28
N GLY A 384 1.83 1.95 -9.15
CA GLY A 384 3.23 2.01 -9.60
C GLY A 384 4.21 2.21 -8.45
N ALA A 385 3.92 3.14 -7.54
CA ALA A 385 4.79 3.40 -6.40
C ALA A 385 4.91 2.20 -5.45
N VAL A 386 3.77 1.62 -5.06
CA VAL A 386 3.75 0.45 -4.16
C VAL A 386 4.40 -0.76 -4.83
N SER A 387 4.10 -0.99 -6.12
CA SER A 387 4.71 -2.06 -6.92
C SER A 387 6.23 -1.94 -6.98
N ALA A 388 6.76 -0.76 -7.27
CA ALA A 388 8.20 -0.53 -7.34
C ALA A 388 8.90 -0.81 -6.00
N VAL A 389 8.33 -0.39 -4.87
CA VAL A 389 8.91 -0.69 -3.55
C VAL A 389 8.88 -2.18 -3.26
N LEU A 390 7.73 -2.85 -3.45
CA LEU A 390 7.62 -4.28 -3.20
C LEU A 390 8.54 -5.09 -4.11
N THR A 391 8.67 -4.71 -5.39
CA THR A 391 9.62 -5.30 -6.32
C THR A 391 11.07 -5.12 -5.84
N SER A 392 11.43 -3.95 -5.33
CA SER A 392 12.77 -3.70 -4.77
C SER A 392 13.11 -4.54 -3.53
N LEU A 393 12.09 -4.99 -2.80
CA LEU A 393 12.23 -5.78 -1.57
C LEU A 393 12.22 -7.29 -1.84
N LEU A 394 11.40 -7.74 -2.80
CA LEU A 394 11.05 -9.16 -2.98
C LEU A 394 11.37 -9.71 -4.38
N GLY A 395 11.77 -8.84 -5.32
CA GLY A 395 12.13 -9.22 -6.69
C GLY A 395 10.99 -9.08 -7.71
N ASP A 396 11.37 -9.18 -9.00
CA ASP A 396 10.48 -8.89 -10.13
C ASP A 396 9.40 -9.97 -10.38
N ASN A 397 9.71 -11.23 -10.06
CA ASN A 397 8.85 -12.37 -10.37
C ASN A 397 8.15 -12.91 -9.10
N TYR A 398 7.45 -12.02 -8.41
CA TYR A 398 6.74 -12.37 -7.20
C TYR A 398 5.29 -12.77 -7.52
N HIS A 399 5.00 -14.06 -7.43
CA HIS A 399 3.67 -14.61 -7.69
C HIS A 399 2.80 -14.54 -6.44
N PHE A 400 1.62 -13.93 -6.52
CA PHE A 400 0.70 -13.78 -5.40
C PHE A 400 -0.76 -13.68 -5.82
N THR A 401 -1.64 -13.96 -4.88
CA THR A 401 -3.09 -13.82 -5.06
C THR A 401 -3.64 -12.80 -4.05
N LEU A 402 -4.41 -11.84 -4.54
CA LEU A 402 -5.08 -10.83 -3.72
C LEU A 402 -6.48 -11.30 -3.30
N HIS A 403 -6.69 -11.32 -2.01
CA HIS A 403 -7.95 -11.61 -1.33
C HIS A 403 -8.60 -10.35 -0.74
N THR A 404 -8.29 -9.18 -1.30
CA THR A 404 -8.65 -7.87 -0.74
C THR A 404 -10.15 -7.71 -0.51
N TYR A 405 -10.98 -8.27 -1.38
CA TYR A 405 -12.43 -8.09 -1.38
C TYR A 405 -13.23 -9.40 -1.25
N ASP A 406 -12.63 -10.47 -0.75
CA ASP A 406 -13.32 -11.75 -0.47
C ASP A 406 -14.51 -11.52 0.46
N TYR A 407 -14.39 -10.61 1.44
CA TYR A 407 -15.49 -10.25 2.35
C TYR A 407 -16.70 -9.60 1.66
N LEU A 408 -16.56 -9.19 0.39
CA LEU A 408 -17.64 -8.69 -0.47
C LEU A 408 -18.09 -9.73 -1.51
N GLY A 409 -17.57 -10.95 -1.45
CA GLY A 409 -17.87 -12.03 -2.39
C GLY A 409 -17.22 -11.83 -3.77
N MET A 410 -16.22 -10.97 -3.89
CA MET A 410 -15.47 -10.79 -5.14
C MET A 410 -14.40 -11.87 -5.28
N ALA A 411 -14.24 -12.38 -6.51
CA ALA A 411 -13.21 -13.39 -6.81
C ALA A 411 -11.80 -12.84 -6.54
N PRO A 412 -10.90 -13.64 -5.95
CA PRO A 412 -9.49 -13.28 -5.79
C PRO A 412 -8.82 -13.02 -7.13
N ARG A 413 -7.76 -12.20 -7.14
CA ARG A 413 -6.99 -11.88 -8.34
C ARG A 413 -5.53 -12.30 -8.19
N THR A 414 -5.05 -13.10 -9.14
CA THR A 414 -3.69 -13.65 -9.13
C THR A 414 -2.79 -12.91 -10.12
N TYR A 415 -1.57 -12.60 -9.71
CA TYR A 415 -0.57 -11.89 -10.49
C TYR A 415 0.78 -12.60 -10.45
N ASN A 416 1.56 -12.49 -11.53
CA ASN A 416 2.91 -13.05 -11.61
C ASN A 416 3.97 -12.05 -11.11
N SER A 417 3.60 -10.77 -10.99
CA SER A 417 4.46 -9.71 -10.49
C SER A 417 3.64 -8.56 -9.91
N PHE A 418 4.27 -7.71 -9.11
CA PHE A 418 3.65 -6.46 -8.65
C PHE A 418 3.38 -5.51 -9.81
N ASN A 419 4.22 -5.53 -10.84
CA ASN A 419 4.01 -4.75 -12.05
C ASN A 419 2.75 -5.19 -12.82
N ASP A 420 2.47 -6.48 -12.92
CA ASP A 420 1.24 -6.99 -13.55
C ASP A 420 0.00 -6.48 -12.83
N MET A 421 0.03 -6.48 -11.48
CA MET A 421 -1.03 -5.87 -10.68
C MET A 421 -1.20 -4.38 -11.00
N ALA A 422 -0.11 -3.61 -11.06
CA ALA A 422 -0.18 -2.17 -11.33
C ALA A 422 -0.72 -1.87 -12.75
N VAL A 423 -0.39 -2.69 -13.73
CA VAL A 423 -0.96 -2.61 -15.09
C VAL A 423 -2.45 -2.91 -15.08
N ASP A 424 -2.88 -3.95 -14.35
CA ASP A 424 -4.29 -4.33 -14.26
C ASP A 424 -5.15 -3.26 -13.55
N VAL A 425 -4.60 -2.61 -12.52
CA VAL A 425 -5.19 -1.41 -11.90
C VAL A 425 -5.45 -0.33 -12.94
N GLY A 426 -4.49 -0.03 -13.81
CA GLY A 426 -4.65 0.96 -14.88
C GLY A 426 -5.76 0.57 -15.87
N ARG A 427 -5.78 -0.69 -16.32
CA ARG A 427 -6.85 -1.22 -17.20
C ARG A 427 -8.22 -1.09 -16.57
N ALA A 428 -8.34 -1.39 -15.28
CA ALA A 428 -9.60 -1.25 -14.53
C ALA A 428 -10.18 0.17 -14.62
N ARG A 429 -9.33 1.20 -14.64
CA ARG A 429 -9.80 2.59 -14.72
C ARG A 429 -10.30 2.97 -16.10
N VAL A 430 -9.70 2.39 -17.15
CA VAL A 430 -10.17 2.54 -18.54
C VAL A 430 -11.51 1.82 -18.74
N TYR A 431 -11.61 0.57 -18.30
CA TYR A 431 -12.85 -0.22 -18.34
C TYR A 431 -13.99 0.45 -17.56
N ALA A 432 -13.66 1.10 -16.45
CA ALA A 432 -14.64 1.88 -15.70
C ALA A 432 -15.09 3.17 -16.40
N GLY A 433 -14.43 3.61 -17.47
CA GLY A 433 -14.76 4.85 -18.20
C GLY A 433 -14.30 6.12 -17.50
N LEU A 434 -13.32 6.03 -16.59
CA LEU A 434 -12.90 7.14 -15.71
C LEU A 434 -11.62 7.83 -16.16
N HIS A 435 -10.73 7.08 -16.82
CA HIS A 435 -9.41 7.49 -17.22
C HIS A 435 -9.08 7.05 -18.63
N TYR A 436 -8.16 7.78 -19.25
CA TYR A 436 -7.56 7.40 -20.52
C TYR A 436 -6.43 6.41 -20.33
N THR A 437 -6.20 5.51 -21.29
CA THR A 437 -5.05 4.59 -21.25
C THR A 437 -3.73 5.35 -21.07
N TYR A 438 -3.57 6.48 -21.76
CA TYR A 438 -2.41 7.35 -21.61
C TYR A 438 -2.17 7.76 -20.15
N SER A 439 -3.21 8.24 -19.48
CA SER A 439 -3.14 8.69 -18.08
C SER A 439 -2.79 7.55 -17.13
N CYS A 440 -3.27 6.34 -17.41
CA CYS A 440 -2.97 5.16 -16.60
C CYS A 440 -1.52 4.73 -16.75
N VAL A 441 -1.00 4.69 -17.98
CA VAL A 441 0.40 4.35 -18.26
C VAL A 441 1.34 5.39 -17.66
N GLN A 442 1.07 6.69 -17.89
CA GLN A 442 1.93 7.74 -17.37
C GLN A 442 1.86 7.85 -15.85
N GLY A 443 0.70 7.64 -15.25
CA GLY A 443 0.54 7.60 -13.80
C GLY A 443 1.38 6.48 -13.18
N LYS A 444 1.26 5.24 -13.69
CA LYS A 444 2.04 4.10 -13.20
C LYS A 444 3.55 4.38 -13.28
N ASN A 445 4.02 4.77 -14.45
CA ASN A 445 5.45 5.04 -14.67
C ASN A 445 5.97 6.18 -13.79
N GLN A 446 5.14 7.18 -13.49
CA GLN A 446 5.52 8.27 -12.59
C GLN A 446 5.57 7.81 -11.14
N GLY A 447 4.62 6.99 -10.71
CA GLY A 447 4.65 6.38 -9.39
C GLY A 447 5.91 5.55 -9.15
N GLU A 448 6.32 4.76 -10.13
CA GLU A 448 7.57 3.99 -10.09
C GLU A 448 8.79 4.90 -9.91
N ARG A 449 8.92 5.95 -10.75
CA ARG A 449 10.05 6.90 -10.65
C ARG A 449 10.09 7.64 -9.31
N ILE A 450 8.93 7.99 -8.74
CA ILE A 450 8.86 8.61 -7.41
C ILE A 450 9.35 7.62 -6.35
N ALA A 451 8.90 6.38 -6.39
CA ALA A 451 9.35 5.36 -5.45
C ALA A 451 10.86 5.10 -5.56
N GLU A 452 11.38 4.93 -6.76
CA GLU A 452 12.82 4.79 -7.01
C GLU A 452 13.61 5.98 -6.48
N LYS A 453 13.11 7.21 -6.72
CA LYS A 453 13.73 8.43 -6.20
C LYS A 453 13.76 8.46 -4.69
N VAL A 454 12.63 8.18 -4.02
CA VAL A 454 12.54 8.07 -2.56
C VAL A 454 13.53 7.04 -2.02
N LEU A 455 13.56 5.85 -2.62
CA LEU A 455 14.46 4.77 -2.19
C LEU A 455 15.94 5.12 -2.40
N SER A 456 16.27 5.92 -3.42
CA SER A 456 17.65 6.38 -3.67
C SER A 456 18.10 7.48 -2.71
N MET A 457 17.17 8.31 -2.23
CA MET A 457 17.46 9.44 -1.33
C MET A 457 17.55 9.02 0.14
N LEU A 458 16.76 8.01 0.55
CA LEU A 458 16.73 7.58 1.94
C LEU A 458 17.79 6.50 2.22
N LYS A 459 18.61 6.75 3.22
CA LYS A 459 19.65 5.83 3.71
C LYS A 459 19.13 5.11 4.95
N PHE A 460 18.60 3.91 4.75
CA PHE A 460 18.15 3.05 5.86
C PHE A 460 19.31 2.31 6.50
N LYS A 461 20.31 1.89 5.71
CA LYS A 461 21.53 1.22 6.21
C LYS A 461 22.60 2.24 6.57
N LYS A 462 23.36 1.93 7.62
CA LYS A 462 24.60 2.63 7.94
C LYS A 462 25.63 2.36 6.83
N GLU A 463 26.42 3.38 6.48
CA GLU A 463 27.54 3.26 5.56
C GLU A 463 28.71 2.52 6.20
#